data_969fc7117e7ff57966f40c748ba7bf7a
#
_entry.id   969fc7117e7ff57966f40c748ba7bf7a
#
_cell.length_a   1.000
_cell.length_b   1.000
_cell.length_c   1.000
_cell.angle_alpha   90.00
_cell.angle_beta   90.00
_cell.angle_gamma   90.00
#
_symmetry.space_group_name_H-M   'P 1'
#
loop_
_entity.id
_entity.type
_entity.pdbx_description
1 polymer ?
#
loop_
_entity_poly.entity_id
_entity_poly.type
_entity_poly.pdbx_seq_one_letter_code
_entity_poly.pdbx_strand_id
1 'polypeptide(L)'
;MQRIKGKLVDVIQRDIYNAIVIIEDGKIQNVQRTEEEFDRYLLPGFIDAHVHIESSMLKPSEFAAMAVRHGTVATVSDPHEIANVCGLEGIFYMIRESENVPVKIHFTAPSCVPATEFENTGHRLSAKEIGILMQEPKIVALGEMMNYPGVLNDDTEVYAKIKAAFDAGKPVDGHAPELGGEDLKKYIRAGISTDHECTRLEEAVEKIENGMHILIREGSAAQNFDTLHPLIARYPGSCMFCTDDCHPDHLEAGHINRLVSRAIAAGHDLFDVLRVSSFNASKHYKINAGMLQPGDPADLIIVNSLDKMDVVATYIDGKPVFENGNVLFQGSMSKPINNFKLKKKIKPEQLEVYSKADLFKIIQAFDGSLFTDILEHRLPKKNGKVFADPANGINKIAVINRYTEDPVPSIGFIKGFDIKKGAIASTVAHDSHNIIAIGADDVDLARVINRLIGSRGGLALSEGVNTYHLPLSIAGLISDEQAGIVIETYEKLNEKVRQIGCNLSSAFMTMSFMALLVIPKLKISDKGLFDVSEFKLTVLEKDT
;
A
#
# COMPACT_ATOMS: atom_id res chain seq x y z
N MET A 1 5.49 36.56 -13.26
CA MET A 1 6.43 36.58 -12.11
C MET A 1 5.62 36.63 -10.84
N GLN A 2 5.69 35.60 -10.00
CA GLN A 2 4.99 35.46 -8.70
C GLN A 2 6.00 35.60 -7.58
N ARG A 3 5.55 36.07 -6.41
CA ARG A 3 6.39 36.22 -5.21
C ARG A 3 5.71 35.56 -4.01
N ILE A 4 6.39 34.61 -3.39
CA ILE A 4 5.93 33.96 -2.15
C ILE A 4 6.88 34.37 -1.04
N LYS A 5 6.30 34.80 0.10
CA LYS A 5 7.03 35.32 1.25
C LYS A 5 6.89 34.41 2.44
N GLY A 6 7.97 34.22 3.20
CA GLY A 6 7.97 33.42 4.43
C GLY A 6 9.36 33.16 4.99
N LYS A 7 9.42 32.46 6.11
CA LYS A 7 10.67 31.91 6.65
C LYS A 7 11.05 30.69 5.83
N LEU A 8 12.01 30.83 4.94
CA LEU A 8 12.48 29.71 4.13
C LEU A 8 13.30 28.74 4.97
N VAL A 9 12.96 27.47 4.92
CA VAL A 9 13.75 26.36 5.48
C VAL A 9 14.61 25.79 4.35
N ASP A 10 15.85 26.21 4.25
CA ASP A 10 16.81 25.76 3.26
C ASP A 10 17.44 24.42 3.70
N VAL A 11 16.93 23.32 3.16
CA VAL A 11 17.38 21.95 3.48
C VAL A 11 18.82 21.71 3.01
N ILE A 12 19.23 22.38 1.94
CA ILE A 12 20.58 22.21 1.35
C ILE A 12 21.62 22.93 2.19
N GLN A 13 21.34 24.20 2.59
CA GLN A 13 22.27 25.01 3.39
C GLN A 13 22.08 24.79 4.91
N ARG A 14 21.03 24.08 5.33
CA ARG A 14 20.66 23.85 6.75
C ARG A 14 20.48 25.17 7.50
N ASP A 15 19.71 26.09 6.92
CA ASP A 15 19.49 27.44 7.47
C ASP A 15 18.00 27.83 7.39
N ILE A 16 17.55 28.69 8.31
CA ILE A 16 16.20 29.26 8.30
C ILE A 16 16.31 30.77 8.30
N TYR A 17 15.74 31.40 7.28
CA TYR A 17 15.80 32.86 7.13
C TYR A 17 14.54 33.41 6.44
N ASN A 18 14.23 34.67 6.70
CA ASN A 18 13.17 35.37 6.00
C ASN A 18 13.54 35.57 4.52
N ALA A 19 12.65 35.18 3.62
CA ALA A 19 12.91 35.20 2.19
C ALA A 19 11.68 35.58 1.36
N ILE A 20 11.97 36.09 0.16
CA ILE A 20 11.02 36.25 -0.93
C ILE A 20 11.46 35.29 -2.04
N VAL A 21 10.65 34.25 -2.28
CA VAL A 21 10.85 33.29 -3.38
C VAL A 21 10.19 33.88 -4.63
N ILE A 22 10.97 34.07 -5.68
CA ILE A 22 10.54 34.63 -6.97
C ILE A 22 10.38 33.47 -7.95
N ILE A 23 9.16 33.33 -8.50
CA ILE A 23 8.77 32.24 -9.37
C ILE A 23 8.37 32.79 -10.73
N GLU A 24 8.85 32.15 -11.80
CA GLU A 24 8.49 32.42 -13.17
C GLU A 24 8.48 31.11 -13.96
N ASP A 25 7.46 30.92 -14.80
CA ASP A 25 7.26 29.72 -15.62
C ASP A 25 7.37 28.40 -14.84
N GLY A 26 6.82 28.38 -13.62
CA GLY A 26 6.80 27.20 -12.75
C GLY A 26 8.11 26.90 -12.02
N LYS A 27 9.16 27.72 -12.20
CA LYS A 27 10.48 27.54 -11.61
C LYS A 27 10.85 28.67 -10.66
N ILE A 28 11.66 28.35 -9.68
CA ILE A 28 12.29 29.33 -8.80
C ILE A 28 13.37 30.07 -9.59
N GLN A 29 13.17 31.35 -9.81
CA GLN A 29 14.18 32.20 -10.46
C GLN A 29 15.20 32.72 -9.47
N ASN A 30 14.75 33.08 -8.26
CA ASN A 30 15.62 33.62 -7.23
C ASN A 30 14.98 33.43 -5.85
N VAL A 31 15.85 33.37 -4.84
CA VAL A 31 15.51 33.39 -3.42
C VAL A 31 16.22 34.59 -2.80
N GLN A 32 15.45 35.62 -2.44
CA GLN A 32 16.00 36.86 -1.88
C GLN A 32 15.83 36.86 -0.37
N ARG A 33 16.94 36.90 0.40
CA ARG A 33 16.89 37.18 1.84
C ARG A 33 16.38 38.59 2.07
N THR A 34 15.59 38.79 3.13
CA THR A 34 14.99 40.08 3.50
C THR A 34 14.97 40.24 5.01
N GLU A 35 14.97 41.51 5.46
CA GLU A 35 14.77 41.89 6.88
C GLU A 35 13.28 41.92 7.27
N GLU A 36 12.34 41.80 6.30
CA GLU A 36 10.91 41.70 6.57
C GLU A 36 10.64 40.39 7.30
N GLU A 37 9.97 40.47 8.48
CA GLU A 37 9.64 39.27 9.27
C GLU A 37 8.35 38.61 8.80
N PHE A 38 8.31 37.28 8.87
CA PHE A 38 7.14 36.47 8.52
C PHE A 38 6.86 35.43 9.60
N ASP A 39 5.59 35.03 9.74
CA ASP A 39 5.16 34.03 10.74
C ASP A 39 5.14 32.60 10.15
N ARG A 40 4.96 32.46 8.85
CA ARG A 40 4.83 31.17 8.16
C ARG A 40 6.14 30.68 7.59
N TYR A 41 6.29 29.38 7.53
CA TYR A 41 7.47 28.74 6.98
C TYR A 41 7.22 28.23 5.55
N LEU A 42 8.25 28.33 4.70
CA LEU A 42 8.30 27.80 3.35
C LEU A 42 9.23 26.59 3.36
N LEU A 43 8.72 25.42 2.98
CA LEU A 43 9.48 24.18 2.92
C LEU A 43 9.36 23.54 1.52
N PRO A 44 10.31 22.69 1.12
CA PRO A 44 10.10 21.77 0.00
C PRO A 44 8.85 20.92 0.24
N GLY A 45 8.09 20.64 -0.82
CA GLY A 45 6.98 19.70 -0.74
C GLY A 45 7.45 18.28 -0.40
N PHE A 46 6.60 17.53 0.28
CA PHE A 46 6.91 16.15 0.66
C PHE A 46 6.79 15.18 -0.51
N ILE A 47 7.55 14.10 -0.45
CA ILE A 47 7.52 13.00 -1.42
C ILE A 47 7.20 11.70 -0.67
N ASP A 48 6.18 10.99 -1.11
CA ASP A 48 5.96 9.62 -0.68
C ASP A 48 6.79 8.67 -1.55
N ALA A 49 7.79 8.02 -0.94
CA ALA A 49 8.79 7.26 -1.68
C ALA A 49 8.31 5.86 -2.12
N HIS A 50 7.20 5.37 -1.56
CA HIS A 50 6.57 4.11 -1.95
C HIS A 50 5.11 4.07 -1.48
N VAL A 51 4.18 3.92 -2.40
CA VAL A 51 2.74 3.86 -2.10
C VAL A 51 1.99 3.00 -3.10
N HIS A 52 0.99 2.25 -2.61
CA HIS A 52 -0.03 1.63 -3.44
C HIS A 52 -1.28 2.52 -3.42
N ILE A 53 -1.45 3.34 -4.46
CA ILE A 53 -2.61 4.26 -4.54
C ILE A 53 -3.92 3.46 -4.45
N GLU A 54 -3.95 2.26 -5.00
CA GLU A 54 -5.08 1.33 -4.98
C GLU A 54 -5.54 1.01 -3.56
N SER A 55 -4.63 0.89 -2.61
CA SER A 55 -4.94 0.59 -1.21
C SER A 55 -5.73 1.71 -0.52
N SER A 56 -5.64 2.94 -1.03
CA SER A 56 -6.53 4.03 -0.60
C SER A 56 -7.96 3.87 -1.12
N MET A 57 -8.22 2.92 -2.01
CA MET A 57 -9.49 2.74 -2.73
C MET A 57 -9.90 3.96 -3.57
N LEU A 58 -9.00 4.91 -3.78
CA LEU A 58 -9.20 6.14 -4.52
C LEU A 58 -8.50 6.08 -5.89
N LYS A 59 -9.12 6.65 -6.91
CA LYS A 59 -8.43 6.87 -8.18
C LYS A 59 -7.31 7.91 -8.01
N PRO A 60 -6.29 7.92 -8.87
CA PRO A 60 -5.14 8.82 -8.72
C PRO A 60 -5.50 10.30 -8.53
N SER A 61 -6.60 10.77 -9.14
CA SER A 61 -7.04 12.16 -8.98
C SER A 61 -7.60 12.48 -7.59
N GLU A 62 -8.36 11.57 -7.01
CA GLU A 62 -8.90 11.73 -5.65
C GLU A 62 -7.80 11.54 -4.59
N PHE A 63 -6.90 10.57 -4.80
CA PHE A 63 -5.69 10.42 -3.98
C PHE A 63 -4.85 11.70 -3.99
N ALA A 64 -4.58 12.27 -5.18
CA ALA A 64 -3.84 13.52 -5.31
C ALA A 64 -4.50 14.67 -4.56
N ALA A 65 -5.85 14.77 -4.63
CA ALA A 65 -6.61 15.78 -3.91
C ALA A 65 -6.47 15.65 -2.37
N MET A 66 -6.37 14.42 -1.87
CA MET A 66 -6.10 14.18 -0.44
C MET A 66 -4.64 14.47 -0.08
N ALA A 67 -3.69 14.00 -0.88
CA ALA A 67 -2.26 14.11 -0.61
C ALA A 67 -1.76 15.57 -0.54
N VAL A 68 -2.27 16.46 -1.42
CA VAL A 68 -1.88 17.89 -1.42
C VAL A 68 -2.33 18.64 -0.17
N ARG A 69 -3.39 18.19 0.51
CA ARG A 69 -3.86 18.77 1.78
C ARG A 69 -2.81 18.59 2.89
N HIS A 70 -1.96 17.60 2.74
CA HIS A 70 -0.90 17.22 3.65
C HIS A 70 0.50 17.61 3.14
N GLY A 71 0.58 18.39 2.04
CA GLY A 71 1.84 18.91 1.52
C GLY A 71 2.62 17.94 0.64
N THR A 72 2.05 16.82 0.23
CA THR A 72 2.70 15.90 -0.70
C THR A 72 2.59 16.43 -2.13
N VAL A 73 3.74 16.60 -2.80
CA VAL A 73 3.85 17.13 -4.16
C VAL A 73 4.22 16.06 -5.18
N ALA A 74 4.83 14.96 -4.73
CA ALA A 74 5.19 13.84 -5.59
C ALA A 74 5.04 12.51 -4.86
N THR A 75 4.86 11.42 -5.63
CA THR A 75 4.82 10.05 -5.13
C THR A 75 5.54 9.09 -6.07
N VAL A 76 6.04 7.97 -5.53
CA VAL A 76 6.46 6.78 -6.27
C VAL A 76 5.44 5.68 -5.96
N SER A 77 4.54 5.41 -6.89
CA SER A 77 3.48 4.41 -6.72
C SER A 77 3.88 3.10 -7.40
N ASP A 78 3.74 1.98 -6.68
CA ASP A 78 3.84 0.65 -7.30
C ASP A 78 2.43 0.13 -7.65
N PRO A 79 2.03 0.09 -8.93
CA PRO A 79 0.69 -0.29 -9.34
C PRO A 79 0.56 -1.82 -9.53
N HIS A 80 1.23 -2.63 -8.69
CA HIS A 80 1.17 -4.08 -8.83
C HIS A 80 -0.21 -4.65 -8.50
N GLU A 81 -0.98 -3.97 -7.67
CA GLU A 81 -2.33 -4.34 -7.29
C GLU A 81 -3.25 -4.39 -8.53
N ILE A 82 -3.37 -3.28 -9.25
CA ILE A 82 -4.18 -3.24 -10.47
C ILE A 82 -3.55 -4.08 -11.59
N ALA A 83 -2.22 -4.24 -11.60
CA ALA A 83 -1.53 -5.08 -12.55
C ALA A 83 -1.88 -6.57 -12.37
N ASN A 84 -2.03 -7.05 -11.13
CA ASN A 84 -2.51 -8.40 -10.85
C ASN A 84 -3.91 -8.66 -11.42
N VAL A 85 -4.75 -7.64 -11.51
CA VAL A 85 -6.12 -7.74 -12.04
C VAL A 85 -6.19 -7.54 -13.55
N CYS A 86 -5.59 -6.45 -14.06
CA CYS A 86 -5.78 -5.95 -15.43
C CYS A 86 -4.49 -5.92 -16.26
N GLY A 87 -3.35 -6.37 -15.71
CA GLY A 87 -2.07 -6.39 -16.43
C GLY A 87 -1.61 -5.00 -16.86
N LEU A 88 -0.97 -4.92 -18.02
CA LEU A 88 -0.50 -3.66 -18.59
C LEU A 88 -1.61 -2.61 -18.76
N GLU A 89 -2.85 -3.03 -19.07
CA GLU A 89 -3.98 -2.11 -19.20
C GLU A 89 -4.26 -1.39 -17.88
N GLY A 90 -4.13 -2.10 -16.74
CA GLY A 90 -4.26 -1.53 -15.40
C GLY A 90 -3.21 -0.48 -15.12
N ILE A 91 -1.95 -0.78 -15.40
CA ILE A 91 -0.83 0.14 -15.20
C ILE A 91 -0.99 1.40 -16.05
N PHE A 92 -1.29 1.24 -17.34
CA PHE A 92 -1.54 2.37 -18.22
C PHE A 92 -2.79 3.16 -17.85
N TYR A 93 -3.81 2.53 -17.25
CA TYR A 93 -4.95 3.22 -16.68
C TYR A 93 -4.49 4.16 -15.55
N MET A 94 -3.71 3.70 -14.59
CA MET A 94 -3.18 4.54 -13.49
C MET A 94 -2.32 5.68 -14.01
N ILE A 95 -1.46 5.42 -14.99
CA ILE A 95 -0.63 6.45 -15.63
C ILE A 95 -1.51 7.54 -16.27
N ARG A 96 -2.49 7.18 -17.10
CA ARG A 96 -3.40 8.16 -17.75
C ARG A 96 -4.21 8.97 -16.75
N GLU A 97 -4.73 8.34 -15.70
CA GLU A 97 -5.46 9.02 -14.63
C GLU A 97 -4.59 10.05 -13.89
N SER A 98 -3.29 9.77 -13.76
CA SER A 98 -2.33 10.66 -13.12
C SER A 98 -1.85 11.83 -14.01
N GLU A 99 -2.16 11.84 -15.31
CA GLU A 99 -1.72 12.92 -16.22
C GLU A 99 -2.50 14.22 -16.03
N ASN A 100 -3.72 14.12 -15.51
CA ASN A 100 -4.64 15.24 -15.37
C ASN A 100 -4.66 15.87 -13.97
N VAL A 101 -3.66 15.56 -13.15
CA VAL A 101 -3.51 16.11 -11.79
C VAL A 101 -2.16 16.81 -11.65
N PRO A 102 -2.06 17.84 -10.80
CA PRO A 102 -0.81 18.58 -10.61
C PRO A 102 0.23 17.79 -9.81
N VAL A 103 -0.17 16.85 -8.96
CA VAL A 103 0.75 16.01 -8.20
C VAL A 103 1.62 15.18 -9.15
N LYS A 104 2.91 15.17 -8.91
CA LYS A 104 3.89 14.44 -9.71
C LYS A 104 3.87 12.95 -9.34
N ILE A 105 2.83 12.24 -9.80
CA ILE A 105 2.71 10.80 -9.57
C ILE A 105 3.63 10.09 -10.56
N HIS A 106 4.66 9.46 -10.01
CA HIS A 106 5.54 8.53 -10.69
C HIS A 106 5.16 7.10 -10.35
N PHE A 107 5.50 6.17 -11.22
CA PHE A 107 5.18 4.75 -11.03
C PHE A 107 6.43 3.90 -11.10
N THR A 108 6.34 2.70 -10.54
CA THR A 108 7.29 1.62 -10.78
C THR A 108 6.70 0.63 -11.80
N ALA A 109 7.55 -0.16 -12.43
CA ALA A 109 7.10 -1.32 -13.19
C ALA A 109 7.02 -2.52 -12.23
N PRO A 110 5.84 -3.09 -11.96
CA PRO A 110 5.69 -4.17 -10.99
C PRO A 110 6.54 -5.39 -11.30
N SER A 111 7.41 -5.78 -10.39
CA SER A 111 8.35 -6.89 -10.60
C SER A 111 7.71 -8.26 -10.45
N CYS A 112 6.73 -8.40 -9.55
CA CYS A 112 6.17 -9.66 -9.09
C CYS A 112 4.64 -9.72 -9.30
N VAL A 113 4.22 -10.02 -10.52
CA VAL A 113 2.81 -10.23 -10.90
C VAL A 113 2.68 -11.57 -11.62
N PRO A 114 2.12 -12.60 -10.93
CA PRO A 114 1.74 -12.68 -9.52
C PRO A 114 2.95 -12.72 -8.57
N ALA A 115 2.67 -12.55 -7.26
CA ALA A 115 3.67 -12.73 -6.22
C ALA A 115 4.18 -14.17 -6.14
N THR A 116 3.29 -15.16 -6.32
CA THR A 116 3.62 -16.59 -6.31
C THR A 116 2.88 -17.39 -7.39
N GLU A 117 3.36 -18.63 -7.65
CA GLU A 117 2.69 -19.62 -8.51
C GLU A 117 1.52 -20.35 -7.81
N PHE A 118 1.34 -20.14 -6.51
CA PHE A 118 0.34 -20.83 -5.67
C PHE A 118 -0.99 -20.09 -5.57
N GLU A 119 -1.23 -19.13 -6.45
CA GLU A 119 -2.46 -18.36 -6.58
C GLU A 119 -2.80 -18.09 -8.04
N ASN A 120 -4.05 -17.77 -8.33
CA ASN A 120 -4.47 -17.34 -9.67
C ASN A 120 -4.76 -15.84 -9.65
N THR A 121 -4.23 -15.14 -10.64
CA THR A 121 -4.41 -13.70 -10.86
C THR A 121 -5.10 -13.42 -12.19
N GLY A 122 -5.46 -12.18 -12.43
CA GLY A 122 -6.03 -11.75 -13.69
C GLY A 122 -5.02 -11.68 -14.83
N HIS A 123 -3.74 -11.45 -14.51
CA HIS A 123 -2.66 -11.32 -15.48
C HIS A 123 -1.31 -11.75 -14.88
N ARG A 124 -0.33 -12.03 -15.76
CA ARG A 124 1.07 -12.30 -15.39
C ARG A 124 1.98 -11.37 -16.18
N LEU A 125 2.84 -10.61 -15.52
CA LEU A 125 3.79 -9.72 -16.18
C LEU A 125 5.12 -10.45 -16.47
N SER A 126 5.46 -10.54 -17.74
CA SER A 126 6.72 -11.09 -18.23
C SER A 126 7.84 -10.02 -18.25
N ALA A 127 9.10 -10.47 -18.34
CA ALA A 127 10.25 -9.59 -18.53
C ALA A 127 10.13 -8.73 -19.82
N LYS A 128 9.47 -9.26 -20.85
CA LYS A 128 9.19 -8.50 -22.08
C LYS A 128 8.25 -7.31 -21.80
N GLU A 129 7.20 -7.51 -21.02
CA GLU A 129 6.24 -6.46 -20.64
C GLU A 129 6.90 -5.43 -19.71
N ILE A 130 7.76 -5.87 -18.79
CA ILE A 130 8.61 -4.98 -17.99
C ILE A 130 9.50 -4.11 -18.90
N GLY A 131 10.11 -4.71 -19.94
CA GLY A 131 10.88 -3.96 -20.93
C GLY A 131 10.09 -2.89 -21.66
N ILE A 132 8.79 -3.09 -21.90
CA ILE A 132 7.89 -2.06 -22.46
C ILE A 132 7.65 -0.95 -21.43
N LEU A 133 7.33 -1.30 -20.19
CA LEU A 133 7.10 -0.33 -19.11
C LEU A 133 8.33 0.53 -18.82
N MET A 134 9.53 -0.04 -18.91
CA MET A 134 10.77 0.70 -18.71
C MET A 134 11.00 1.84 -19.72
N GLN A 135 10.28 1.85 -20.85
CA GLN A 135 10.32 2.97 -21.82
C GLN A 135 9.37 4.12 -21.46
N GLU A 136 8.45 3.90 -20.51
CA GLU A 136 7.51 4.93 -20.08
C GLU A 136 8.21 6.00 -19.23
N PRO A 137 8.04 7.29 -19.54
CA PRO A 137 8.68 8.38 -18.79
C PRO A 137 8.23 8.45 -17.33
N LYS A 138 6.98 8.07 -17.02
CA LYS A 138 6.45 8.06 -15.65
C LYS A 138 6.91 6.87 -14.83
N ILE A 139 7.47 5.83 -15.43
CA ILE A 139 8.08 4.71 -14.72
C ILE A 139 9.49 5.11 -14.29
N VAL A 140 9.77 5.14 -12.99
CA VAL A 140 11.05 5.60 -12.42
C VAL A 140 11.91 4.47 -11.85
N ALA A 141 11.33 3.29 -11.59
CA ALA A 141 12.03 2.14 -11.02
C ALA A 141 11.39 0.82 -11.49
N LEU A 142 12.08 -0.31 -11.30
CA LEU A 142 11.43 -1.61 -11.17
C LEU A 142 10.86 -1.71 -9.76
N GLY A 143 9.58 -2.06 -9.63
CA GLY A 143 8.88 -2.15 -8.36
C GLY A 143 9.43 -3.22 -7.43
N GLU A 144 8.95 -3.23 -6.23
CA GLU A 144 9.43 -4.05 -5.13
C GLU A 144 9.66 -5.53 -5.51
N MET A 145 10.90 -5.99 -5.32
CA MET A 145 11.32 -7.35 -5.66
C MET A 145 10.97 -8.32 -4.53
N MET A 146 9.67 -8.65 -4.41
CA MET A 146 9.16 -9.62 -3.42
C MET A 146 9.67 -11.04 -3.66
N ASN A 147 9.98 -11.40 -4.90
CA ASN A 147 10.53 -12.71 -5.24
C ASN A 147 12.04 -12.77 -4.94
N TYR A 148 12.44 -12.46 -3.69
CA TYR A 148 13.83 -12.63 -3.27
C TYR A 148 14.31 -14.09 -3.36
N PRO A 149 13.47 -15.14 -3.15
CA PRO A 149 13.90 -16.51 -3.41
C PRO A 149 14.33 -16.74 -4.86
N GLY A 150 13.65 -16.13 -5.84
CA GLY A 150 14.03 -16.17 -7.25
C GLY A 150 15.38 -15.49 -7.50
N VAL A 151 15.66 -14.37 -6.83
CA VAL A 151 16.99 -13.72 -6.88
C VAL A 151 18.07 -14.63 -6.30
N LEU A 152 17.80 -15.26 -5.15
CA LEU A 152 18.74 -16.15 -4.47
C LEU A 152 19.00 -17.46 -5.25
N ASN A 153 18.06 -17.91 -6.06
CA ASN A 153 18.16 -19.13 -6.86
C ASN A 153 18.51 -18.86 -8.34
N ASP A 154 18.91 -17.64 -8.68
CA ASP A 154 19.32 -17.22 -10.03
C ASP A 154 18.23 -17.46 -11.10
N ASP A 155 16.96 -17.17 -10.75
CA ASP A 155 15.81 -17.31 -11.65
C ASP A 155 15.98 -16.40 -12.88
N THR A 156 15.91 -17.01 -14.06
CA THR A 156 16.21 -16.33 -15.33
C THR A 156 15.19 -15.23 -15.65
N GLU A 157 13.91 -15.41 -15.31
CA GLU A 157 12.87 -14.40 -15.55
C GLU A 157 13.02 -13.20 -14.59
N VAL A 158 13.34 -13.47 -13.31
CA VAL A 158 13.62 -12.43 -12.32
C VAL A 158 14.81 -11.59 -12.76
N TYR A 159 15.93 -12.21 -13.14
CA TYR A 159 17.12 -11.49 -13.62
C TYR A 159 16.89 -10.77 -14.95
N ALA A 160 16.03 -11.29 -15.83
CA ALA A 160 15.66 -10.59 -17.06
C ALA A 160 14.87 -9.30 -16.77
N LYS A 161 13.99 -9.28 -15.75
CA LYS A 161 13.28 -8.07 -15.29
C LYS A 161 14.25 -7.05 -14.69
N ILE A 162 15.16 -7.49 -13.81
CA ILE A 162 16.21 -6.64 -13.22
C ILE A 162 17.07 -6.03 -14.32
N LYS A 163 17.49 -6.83 -15.30
CA LYS A 163 18.26 -6.35 -16.45
C LYS A 163 17.52 -5.28 -17.24
N ALA A 164 16.21 -5.41 -17.45
CA ALA A 164 15.43 -4.40 -18.15
C ALA A 164 15.47 -3.03 -17.45
N ALA A 165 15.45 -3.02 -16.11
CA ALA A 165 15.60 -1.79 -15.33
C ALA A 165 17.00 -1.17 -15.49
N PHE A 166 18.07 -1.98 -15.43
CA PHE A 166 19.44 -1.51 -15.63
C PHE A 166 19.66 -0.96 -17.04
N ASP A 167 19.16 -1.66 -18.06
CA ASP A 167 19.28 -1.20 -19.45
C ASP A 167 18.58 0.18 -19.66
N ALA A 168 17.55 0.48 -18.85
CA ALA A 168 16.85 1.77 -18.82
C ALA A 168 17.49 2.81 -17.87
N GLY A 169 18.54 2.45 -17.12
CA GLY A 169 19.19 3.31 -16.13
C GLY A 169 18.33 3.68 -14.92
N LYS A 170 17.38 2.77 -14.56
CA LYS A 170 16.42 2.93 -13.47
C LYS A 170 16.78 2.01 -12.29
N PRO A 171 16.57 2.44 -11.03
CA PRO A 171 16.81 1.60 -9.85
C PRO A 171 15.83 0.42 -9.77
N VAL A 172 16.15 -0.51 -8.88
CA VAL A 172 15.30 -1.65 -8.52
C VAL A 172 14.96 -1.53 -7.04
N ASP A 173 13.67 -1.51 -6.73
CA ASP A 173 13.18 -1.50 -5.36
C ASP A 173 13.08 -2.90 -4.79
N GLY A 174 13.19 -3.00 -3.47
CA GLY A 174 13.20 -4.25 -2.75
C GLY A 174 12.04 -4.43 -1.78
N HIS A 175 11.82 -5.70 -1.44
CA HIS A 175 10.88 -6.17 -0.45
C HIS A 175 11.44 -7.49 0.10
N ALA A 176 12.17 -7.43 1.20
CA ALA A 176 12.91 -8.60 1.69
C ALA A 176 12.89 -8.65 3.23
N PRO A 177 11.70 -8.96 3.83
CA PRO A 177 11.59 -9.06 5.28
C PRO A 177 12.53 -10.14 5.84
N GLU A 178 13.23 -9.80 6.92
CA GLU A 178 14.15 -10.67 7.67
C GLU A 178 15.35 -11.21 6.88
N LEU A 179 15.58 -10.73 5.64
CA LEU A 179 16.73 -11.14 4.83
C LEU A 179 18.02 -10.51 5.37
N GLY A 180 19.02 -11.34 5.70
CA GLY A 180 20.32 -10.93 6.25
C GLY A 180 21.49 -11.79 5.75
N GLY A 181 22.71 -11.46 6.18
CA GLY A 181 23.91 -12.25 5.91
C GLY A 181 24.31 -12.33 4.45
N GLU A 182 24.75 -13.50 3.99
CA GLU A 182 25.20 -13.69 2.60
C GLU A 182 24.05 -13.63 1.59
N ASP A 183 22.84 -14.01 2.00
CA ASP A 183 21.64 -13.93 1.15
C ASP A 183 21.29 -12.47 0.88
N LEU A 184 21.33 -11.59 1.89
CA LEU A 184 21.18 -10.16 1.70
C LEU A 184 22.23 -9.60 0.74
N LYS A 185 23.49 -9.99 0.90
CA LYS A 185 24.56 -9.53 -0.01
C LYS A 185 24.34 -10.00 -1.44
N LYS A 186 23.80 -11.23 -1.66
CA LYS A 186 23.44 -11.71 -3.00
C LYS A 186 22.31 -10.88 -3.58
N TYR A 187 21.27 -10.57 -2.80
CA TYR A 187 20.14 -9.73 -3.18
C TYR A 187 20.60 -8.32 -3.59
N ILE A 188 21.45 -7.69 -2.80
CA ILE A 188 22.03 -6.37 -3.11
C ILE A 188 22.93 -6.42 -4.36
N ARG A 189 23.77 -7.46 -4.52
CA ARG A 189 24.61 -7.64 -5.73
C ARG A 189 23.80 -7.81 -7.01
N ALA A 190 22.56 -8.31 -6.93
CA ALA A 190 21.65 -8.32 -8.06
C ALA A 190 21.14 -6.93 -8.44
N GLY A 191 21.43 -5.90 -7.59
CA GLY A 191 21.17 -4.49 -7.86
C GLY A 191 19.94 -3.90 -7.20
N ILE A 192 19.33 -4.63 -6.28
CA ILE A 192 18.22 -4.13 -5.48
C ILE A 192 18.77 -3.10 -4.48
N SER A 193 18.11 -1.93 -4.38
CA SER A 193 18.67 -0.74 -3.74
C SER A 193 17.87 -0.18 -2.57
N THR A 194 16.65 -0.66 -2.34
CA THR A 194 15.76 -0.20 -1.26
C THR A 194 15.14 -1.37 -0.49
N ASP A 195 14.60 -1.10 0.70
CA ASP A 195 13.70 -2.01 1.41
C ASP A 195 12.79 -1.22 2.37
N HIS A 196 11.52 -1.62 2.49
CA HIS A 196 10.52 -1.03 3.38
C HIS A 196 9.97 -2.04 4.41
N GLU A 197 10.40 -3.30 4.35
CA GLU A 197 9.87 -4.41 5.16
C GLU A 197 10.60 -4.64 6.49
N CYS A 198 11.66 -3.86 6.78
CA CYS A 198 12.38 -4.02 8.04
C CYS A 198 11.48 -3.81 9.25
N THR A 199 11.48 -4.79 10.18
CA THR A 199 10.75 -4.73 11.45
C THR A 199 11.66 -4.56 12.66
N ARG A 200 12.99 -4.65 12.48
CA ARG A 200 14.01 -4.52 13.54
C ARG A 200 15.09 -3.53 13.12
N LEU A 201 15.59 -2.80 14.11
CA LEU A 201 16.62 -1.77 13.86
C LEU A 201 17.92 -2.40 13.35
N GLU A 202 18.34 -3.54 13.89
CA GLU A 202 19.56 -4.25 13.50
C GLU A 202 19.51 -4.72 12.05
N GLU A 203 18.36 -5.23 11.61
CA GLU A 203 18.12 -5.62 10.22
C GLU A 203 18.26 -4.42 9.27
N ALA A 204 17.64 -3.30 9.61
CA ALA A 204 17.72 -2.08 8.81
C ALA A 204 19.16 -1.52 8.75
N VAL A 205 19.88 -1.56 9.87
CA VAL A 205 21.30 -1.16 9.92
C VAL A 205 22.16 -2.04 9.02
N GLU A 206 22.00 -3.38 9.07
CA GLU A 206 22.72 -4.30 8.21
C GLU A 206 22.49 -3.98 6.72
N LYS A 207 21.24 -3.74 6.32
CA LYS A 207 20.88 -3.36 4.94
C LYS A 207 21.53 -2.05 4.52
N ILE A 208 21.50 -1.02 5.37
CA ILE A 208 22.14 0.28 5.09
C ILE A 208 23.66 0.14 4.96
N GLU A 209 24.30 -0.59 5.87
CA GLU A 209 25.76 -0.79 5.84
C GLU A 209 26.24 -1.60 4.63
N ASN A 210 25.32 -2.35 3.99
CA ASN A 210 25.57 -3.02 2.71
C ASN A 210 25.11 -2.19 1.49
N GLY A 211 24.66 -0.93 1.68
CA GLY A 211 24.41 0.04 0.60
C GLY A 211 22.95 0.21 0.17
N MET A 212 21.98 -0.38 0.89
CA MET A 212 20.55 -0.15 0.63
C MET A 212 20.05 1.15 1.27
N HIS A 213 18.96 1.68 0.75
CA HIS A 213 18.15 2.71 1.39
C HIS A 213 16.97 2.04 2.11
N ILE A 214 16.64 2.56 3.30
CA ILE A 214 15.49 2.07 4.08
C ILE A 214 14.35 3.08 3.99
N LEU A 215 13.17 2.57 3.62
CA LEU A 215 11.95 3.35 3.63
C LEU A 215 11.24 3.10 4.97
N ILE A 216 11.11 4.18 5.76
CA ILE A 216 10.40 4.15 7.03
C ILE A 216 8.91 4.31 6.73
N ARG A 217 8.14 3.28 7.03
CA ARG A 217 6.78 3.05 6.55
C ARG A 217 5.71 3.29 7.63
N GLU A 218 4.62 3.95 7.26
CA GLU A 218 3.40 4.10 8.07
C GLU A 218 2.14 3.80 7.24
N GLY A 219 1.95 2.54 6.92
CA GLY A 219 0.72 2.03 6.31
C GLY A 219 -0.42 1.85 7.32
N SER A 220 -1.57 1.39 6.87
CA SER A 220 -2.74 1.18 7.74
C SER A 220 -2.63 -0.08 8.61
N ALA A 221 -1.90 -1.11 8.16
CA ALA A 221 -1.70 -2.35 8.91
C ALA A 221 -0.22 -2.66 9.17
N ALA A 222 0.70 -2.05 8.44
CA ALA A 222 2.13 -2.26 8.57
C ALA A 222 2.83 -0.94 8.88
N GLN A 223 3.40 -0.84 10.07
CA GLN A 223 4.00 0.36 10.61
C GLN A 223 5.34 0.02 11.25
N ASN A 224 6.40 0.73 10.85
CA ASN A 224 7.72 0.51 11.42
C ASN A 224 8.42 1.79 11.91
N PHE A 225 7.72 2.94 11.88
CA PHE A 225 8.29 4.22 12.28
C PHE A 225 8.86 4.16 13.70
N ASP A 226 8.11 3.67 14.69
CA ASP A 226 8.54 3.66 16.10
C ASP A 226 9.81 2.83 16.32
N THR A 227 10.04 1.82 15.50
CA THR A 227 11.25 1.00 15.53
C THR A 227 12.40 1.65 14.75
N LEU A 228 12.12 2.26 13.58
CA LEU A 228 13.16 2.64 12.63
C LEU A 228 13.50 4.13 12.62
N HIS A 229 12.70 5.01 13.26
CA HIS A 229 13.03 6.44 13.30
C HIS A 229 14.45 6.75 13.84
N PRO A 230 15.09 5.94 14.74
CA PRO A 230 16.45 6.22 15.19
C PRO A 230 17.49 6.23 14.06
N LEU A 231 17.20 5.58 12.91
CA LEU A 231 18.05 5.62 11.71
C LEU A 231 18.24 7.05 11.18
N ILE A 232 17.25 7.93 11.36
CA ILE A 232 17.30 9.32 10.86
C ILE A 232 18.51 10.07 11.46
N ALA A 233 18.80 9.87 12.75
CA ALA A 233 19.94 10.51 13.39
C ALA A 233 21.30 9.95 12.92
N ARG A 234 21.36 8.65 12.56
CA ARG A 234 22.61 7.96 12.23
C ARG A 234 22.88 7.91 10.72
N TYR A 235 21.82 7.75 9.94
CA TYR A 235 21.89 7.53 8.49
C TYR A 235 20.89 8.40 7.71
N PRO A 236 20.83 9.74 7.93
CA PRO A 236 19.83 10.60 7.30
C PRO A 236 19.86 10.58 5.76
N GLY A 237 21.00 10.23 5.16
CA GLY A 237 21.15 10.11 3.72
C GLY A 237 20.67 8.79 3.11
N SER A 238 20.35 7.80 3.96
CA SER A 238 19.95 6.45 3.54
C SER A 238 18.51 6.10 3.92
N CYS A 239 17.74 7.06 4.44
CA CYS A 239 16.34 6.86 4.80
C CYS A 239 15.41 7.68 3.89
N MET A 240 14.20 7.17 3.66
CA MET A 240 13.09 7.85 3.01
C MET A 240 11.81 7.57 3.80
N PHE A 241 10.79 8.42 3.69
CA PHE A 241 9.45 8.13 4.23
C PHE A 241 8.53 7.58 3.16
N CYS A 242 7.65 6.65 3.55
CA CYS A 242 6.61 6.12 2.69
C CYS A 242 5.34 5.77 3.48
N THR A 243 4.23 5.61 2.76
CA THR A 243 2.96 5.16 3.34
C THR A 243 2.64 3.72 3.00
N ASP A 244 3.16 3.20 1.90
CA ASP A 244 2.87 1.84 1.44
C ASP A 244 1.35 1.62 1.27
N ASP A 245 0.74 0.64 1.95
CA ASP A 245 -0.69 0.38 1.97
C ASP A 245 -1.42 1.32 2.94
N CYS A 246 -1.98 2.40 2.43
CA CYS A 246 -2.70 3.41 3.22
C CYS A 246 -4.18 3.47 2.85
N HIS A 247 -5.06 3.10 3.77
CA HIS A 247 -6.51 3.20 3.63
C HIS A 247 -7.00 4.66 3.65
N PRO A 248 -8.19 4.96 3.08
CA PRO A 248 -8.61 6.34 2.85
C PRO A 248 -8.85 7.15 4.13
N ASP A 249 -9.26 6.53 5.23
CA ASP A 249 -9.43 7.17 6.55
C ASP A 249 -8.08 7.59 7.16
N HIS A 250 -7.03 6.80 6.98
CA HIS A 250 -5.68 7.17 7.41
C HIS A 250 -5.11 8.31 6.55
N LEU A 251 -5.36 8.28 5.23
CA LEU A 251 -4.97 9.35 4.31
C LEU A 251 -5.71 10.67 4.61
N GLU A 252 -6.99 10.62 5.01
CA GLU A 252 -7.72 11.81 5.49
C GLU A 252 -7.07 12.41 6.75
N ALA A 253 -6.64 11.57 7.67
CA ALA A 253 -6.04 12.01 8.93
C ALA A 253 -4.63 12.61 8.76
N GLY A 254 -3.91 12.28 7.67
CA GLY A 254 -2.57 12.79 7.38
C GLY A 254 -1.81 11.90 6.40
N HIS A 255 -0.67 12.37 5.95
CA HIS A 255 0.21 11.67 5.01
C HIS A 255 1.66 11.79 5.48
N ILE A 256 2.64 12.06 4.61
CA ILE A 256 4.06 12.22 4.98
C ILE A 256 4.27 13.32 6.05
N ASN A 257 3.42 14.35 6.10
CA ASN A 257 3.49 15.38 7.14
C ASN A 257 3.40 14.81 8.58
N ARG A 258 2.67 13.71 8.79
CA ARG A 258 2.60 13.06 10.11
C ARG A 258 3.91 12.39 10.50
N LEU A 259 4.59 11.73 9.55
CA LEU A 259 5.91 11.14 9.81
C LEU A 259 6.93 12.24 10.13
N VAL A 260 6.90 13.35 9.37
CA VAL A 260 7.75 14.51 9.63
C VAL A 260 7.51 15.07 11.03
N SER A 261 6.26 15.34 11.41
CA SER A 261 5.88 15.84 12.72
C SER A 261 6.32 14.89 13.86
N ARG A 262 6.09 13.58 13.70
CA ARG A 262 6.52 12.56 14.68
C ARG A 262 8.03 12.48 14.82
N ALA A 263 8.77 12.57 13.72
CA ALA A 263 10.23 12.56 13.76
C ALA A 263 10.79 13.77 14.49
N ILE A 264 10.22 14.97 14.26
CA ILE A 264 10.60 16.19 14.99
C ILE A 264 10.24 16.06 16.47
N ALA A 265 9.07 15.55 16.80
CA ALA A 265 8.65 15.31 18.19
C ALA A 265 9.55 14.29 18.91
N ALA A 266 10.11 13.32 18.17
CA ALA A 266 11.11 12.38 18.68
C ALA A 266 12.51 13.00 18.86
N GLY A 267 12.70 14.29 18.51
CA GLY A 267 13.94 15.04 18.73
C GLY A 267 14.95 14.96 17.60
N HIS A 268 14.56 14.49 16.40
CA HIS A 268 15.44 14.49 15.24
C HIS A 268 15.65 15.91 14.70
N ASP A 269 16.83 16.14 14.12
CA ASP A 269 17.15 17.41 13.48
C ASP A 269 16.21 17.69 12.29
N LEU A 270 15.66 18.90 12.23
CA LEU A 270 14.67 19.31 11.24
C LEU A 270 15.18 19.10 9.79
N PHE A 271 16.43 19.45 9.52
CA PHE A 271 16.97 19.38 8.15
C PHE A 271 17.19 17.93 7.72
N ASP A 272 17.55 17.05 8.65
CA ASP A 272 17.69 15.61 8.38
C ASP A 272 16.31 14.99 8.13
N VAL A 273 15.29 15.37 8.91
CA VAL A 273 13.90 14.92 8.69
C VAL A 273 13.37 15.40 7.33
N LEU A 274 13.61 16.66 6.97
CA LEU A 274 13.18 17.19 5.66
C LEU A 274 13.97 16.56 4.49
N ARG A 275 15.22 16.18 4.70
CA ARG A 275 15.99 15.38 3.73
C ARG A 275 15.33 14.03 3.48
N VAL A 276 14.92 13.33 4.54
CA VAL A 276 14.24 12.03 4.48
C VAL A 276 12.86 12.12 3.80
N SER A 277 12.13 13.21 4.03
CA SER A 277 10.77 13.40 3.51
C SER A 277 10.69 13.91 2.06
N SER A 278 11.82 14.30 1.45
CA SER A 278 11.80 14.92 0.11
C SER A 278 13.09 14.66 -0.69
N PHE A 279 14.24 15.18 -0.23
CA PHE A 279 15.50 15.19 -1.00
C PHE A 279 15.99 13.80 -1.38
N ASN A 280 15.94 12.84 -0.46
CA ASN A 280 16.48 11.51 -0.70
C ASN A 280 15.69 10.76 -1.80
N ALA A 281 14.36 10.81 -1.74
CA ALA A 281 13.50 10.21 -2.75
C ALA A 281 13.68 10.91 -4.12
N SER A 282 13.71 12.25 -4.14
CA SER A 282 13.96 13.02 -5.37
C SER A 282 15.28 12.60 -6.03
N LYS A 283 16.35 12.44 -5.24
CA LYS A 283 17.66 12.03 -5.73
C LYS A 283 17.71 10.57 -6.18
N HIS A 284 17.14 9.65 -5.38
CA HIS A 284 17.19 8.21 -5.65
C HIS A 284 16.46 7.85 -6.95
N TYR A 285 15.22 8.33 -7.09
CA TYR A 285 14.37 8.06 -8.26
C TYR A 285 14.55 9.07 -9.40
N LYS A 286 15.43 10.07 -9.23
CA LYS A 286 15.64 11.16 -10.20
C LYS A 286 14.35 11.92 -10.53
N ILE A 287 13.51 12.13 -9.52
CA ILE A 287 12.24 12.85 -9.63
C ILE A 287 12.50 14.35 -9.73
N ASN A 288 11.82 15.02 -10.66
CA ASN A 288 11.91 16.47 -10.82
C ASN A 288 11.02 17.19 -9.78
N ALA A 289 11.40 17.12 -8.51
CA ALA A 289 10.78 17.85 -7.40
C ALA A 289 11.77 18.83 -6.79
N GLY A 290 11.33 20.07 -6.53
CA GLY A 290 12.21 21.16 -6.12
C GLY A 290 12.62 21.12 -4.66
N MET A 291 13.87 21.54 -4.38
CA MET A 291 14.41 21.75 -3.03
C MET A 291 14.53 23.24 -2.69
N LEU A 292 13.76 24.06 -3.35
CA LEU A 292 13.68 25.53 -3.21
C LEU A 292 14.99 26.26 -3.58
N GLN A 293 15.76 25.70 -4.51
CA GLN A 293 16.95 26.35 -5.06
C GLN A 293 16.63 27.06 -6.40
N PRO A 294 17.37 28.12 -6.78
CA PRO A 294 17.23 28.72 -8.10
C PRO A 294 17.37 27.69 -9.23
N GLY A 295 16.42 27.65 -10.14
CA GLY A 295 16.32 26.68 -11.24
C GLY A 295 15.42 25.48 -10.95
N ASP A 296 15.13 25.18 -9.69
CA ASP A 296 14.23 24.10 -9.31
C ASP A 296 12.76 24.38 -9.74
N PRO A 297 11.96 23.34 -9.96
CA PRO A 297 10.51 23.46 -9.94
C PRO A 297 10.05 24.11 -8.63
N ALA A 298 9.06 24.98 -8.71
CA ALA A 298 8.53 25.65 -7.54
C ALA A 298 7.48 24.76 -6.82
N ASP A 299 7.97 23.66 -6.24
CA ASP A 299 7.22 22.67 -5.45
C ASP A 299 7.42 22.98 -3.98
N LEU A 300 6.51 23.68 -3.36
CA LEU A 300 6.67 24.12 -1.98
C LEU A 300 5.38 24.02 -1.18
N ILE A 301 5.55 23.92 0.12
CA ILE A 301 4.45 24.00 1.09
C ILE A 301 4.65 25.20 2.02
N ILE A 302 3.53 25.72 2.47
CA ILE A 302 3.47 26.74 3.50
C ILE A 302 2.88 26.10 4.75
N VAL A 303 3.60 26.17 5.88
CA VAL A 303 3.13 25.65 7.18
C VAL A 303 3.11 26.75 8.23
N ASN A 304 2.18 26.63 9.19
CA ASN A 304 2.12 27.56 10.33
C ASN A 304 3.17 27.22 11.40
N SER A 305 3.58 25.95 11.51
CA SER A 305 4.43 25.45 12.59
C SER A 305 5.32 24.31 12.07
N LEU A 306 6.59 24.31 12.48
CA LEU A 306 7.56 23.27 12.08
C LEU A 306 7.39 21.98 12.89
N ASP A 307 6.82 22.03 14.08
CA ASP A 307 6.58 20.88 14.95
C ASP A 307 5.31 20.12 14.56
N LYS A 308 4.24 20.83 14.18
CA LYS A 308 2.95 20.21 13.82
C LYS A 308 2.82 19.88 12.33
N MET A 309 3.59 20.57 11.49
CA MET A 309 3.47 20.48 10.03
C MET A 309 2.04 20.70 9.51
N ASP A 310 1.38 21.74 10.11
CA ASP A 310 0.04 22.18 9.70
C ASP A 310 0.14 22.89 8.34
N VAL A 311 -0.16 22.18 7.27
CA VAL A 311 -0.07 22.69 5.90
C VAL A 311 -1.23 23.62 5.61
N VAL A 312 -0.93 24.86 5.23
CA VAL A 312 -1.92 25.88 4.84
C VAL A 312 -2.00 26.11 3.35
N ALA A 313 -0.92 25.79 2.62
CA ALA A 313 -0.91 25.84 1.17
C ALA A 313 0.14 24.88 0.59
N THR A 314 -0.16 24.32 -0.58
CA THR A 314 0.74 23.49 -1.38
C THR A 314 0.80 24.05 -2.78
N TYR A 315 2.02 24.22 -3.29
CA TYR A 315 2.31 24.70 -4.64
C TYR A 315 3.07 23.62 -5.41
N ILE A 316 2.70 23.42 -6.66
CA ILE A 316 3.40 22.52 -7.59
C ILE A 316 3.63 23.29 -8.90
N ASP A 317 4.88 23.28 -9.37
CA ASP A 317 5.33 24.10 -10.51
C ASP A 317 4.84 25.54 -10.41
N GLY A 318 4.93 26.13 -9.21
CA GLY A 318 4.55 27.51 -8.91
C GLY A 318 3.05 27.79 -8.85
N LYS A 319 2.18 26.81 -9.07
CA LYS A 319 0.73 26.98 -9.01
C LYS A 319 0.21 26.50 -7.66
N PRO A 320 -0.68 27.25 -6.99
CA PRO A 320 -1.34 26.75 -5.79
C PRO A 320 -2.29 25.62 -6.18
N VAL A 321 -2.13 24.47 -5.52
CA VAL A 321 -2.96 23.27 -5.73
C VAL A 321 -3.84 22.97 -4.51
N PHE A 322 -3.45 23.50 -3.36
CA PHE A 322 -4.22 23.49 -2.11
C PHE A 322 -3.97 24.80 -1.36
N GLU A 323 -5.02 25.41 -0.86
CA GLU A 323 -4.90 26.62 -0.04
C GLU A 323 -6.10 26.78 0.91
N ASN A 324 -5.81 27.02 2.21
CA ASN A 324 -6.80 27.31 3.25
C ASN A 324 -7.96 26.31 3.30
N GLY A 325 -7.65 25.00 3.24
CA GLY A 325 -8.62 23.91 3.29
C GLY A 325 -9.25 23.52 1.95
N ASN A 326 -8.96 24.24 0.87
CA ASN A 326 -9.55 24.00 -0.44
C ASN A 326 -8.54 23.40 -1.42
N VAL A 327 -8.90 22.30 -2.06
CA VAL A 327 -8.18 21.76 -3.23
C VAL A 327 -8.57 22.57 -4.45
N LEU A 328 -7.57 22.99 -5.25
CA LEU A 328 -7.73 23.96 -6.34
C LEU A 328 -7.66 23.32 -7.73
N PHE A 329 -7.84 22.03 -7.84
CA PHE A 329 -7.95 21.30 -9.11
C PHE A 329 -9.06 20.24 -9.01
N GLN A 330 -9.47 19.74 -10.16
CA GLN A 330 -10.44 18.65 -10.27
C GLN A 330 -9.81 17.51 -11.07
N GLY A 331 -10.09 16.27 -10.65
CA GLY A 331 -9.68 15.09 -11.39
C GLY A 331 -10.53 14.84 -12.64
N SER A 332 -9.98 14.06 -13.55
CA SER A 332 -10.73 13.57 -14.70
C SER A 332 -11.60 12.36 -14.31
N MET A 333 -12.64 12.11 -15.12
CA MET A 333 -13.45 10.90 -15.01
C MET A 333 -13.12 9.99 -16.21
N SER A 334 -12.32 8.94 -15.95
CA SER A 334 -12.11 7.88 -16.92
C SER A 334 -13.14 6.77 -16.74
N LYS A 335 -13.37 6.04 -17.81
CA LYS A 335 -14.26 4.89 -17.78
C LYS A 335 -13.62 3.76 -16.98
N PRO A 336 -14.32 3.17 -15.98
CA PRO A 336 -13.80 2.05 -15.20
C PRO A 336 -13.39 0.85 -16.05
N ILE A 337 -12.27 0.23 -15.69
CA ILE A 337 -11.80 -1.04 -16.24
C ILE A 337 -11.96 -2.14 -15.21
N ASN A 338 -12.15 -3.39 -15.62
CA ASN A 338 -12.26 -4.51 -14.70
C ASN A 338 -12.08 -5.86 -15.41
N ASN A 339 -11.48 -6.83 -14.73
CA ASN A 339 -11.32 -8.21 -15.17
C ASN A 339 -12.03 -9.18 -14.20
N PHE A 340 -13.35 -9.07 -14.09
CA PHE A 340 -14.16 -9.89 -13.20
C PHE A 340 -15.06 -10.83 -14.02
N LYS A 341 -14.76 -12.14 -14.02
CA LYS A 341 -15.43 -13.16 -14.86
C LYS A 341 -16.51 -13.93 -14.11
N LEU A 342 -16.40 -14.03 -12.77
CA LEU A 342 -17.36 -14.76 -11.95
C LEU A 342 -18.74 -14.10 -11.98
N LYS A 343 -19.76 -14.83 -12.44
CA LYS A 343 -21.17 -14.39 -12.50
C LYS A 343 -22.09 -15.27 -11.67
N LYS A 344 -21.65 -16.51 -11.42
CA LYS A 344 -22.44 -17.52 -10.70
C LYS A 344 -22.44 -17.21 -9.21
N LYS A 345 -23.61 -17.19 -8.60
CA LYS A 345 -23.76 -17.02 -7.15
C LYS A 345 -23.19 -18.23 -6.40
N ILE A 346 -22.50 -17.96 -5.31
CA ILE A 346 -22.06 -18.97 -4.35
C ILE A 346 -23.20 -19.32 -3.43
N LYS A 347 -23.45 -20.61 -3.24
CA LYS A 347 -24.45 -21.13 -2.31
C LYS A 347 -23.79 -21.49 -0.98
N PRO A 348 -24.50 -21.43 0.17
CA PRO A 348 -23.95 -21.81 1.47
C PRO A 348 -23.36 -23.24 1.49
N GLU A 349 -23.95 -24.17 0.74
CA GLU A 349 -23.50 -25.56 0.65
C GLU A 349 -22.09 -25.70 0.01
N GLN A 350 -21.70 -24.75 -0.82
CA GLN A 350 -20.35 -24.73 -1.43
C GLN A 350 -19.26 -24.27 -0.45
N LEU A 351 -19.65 -23.71 0.70
CA LEU A 351 -18.76 -23.25 1.78
C LEU A 351 -18.67 -24.27 2.92
N GLU A 352 -19.35 -25.41 2.80
CA GLU A 352 -19.33 -26.45 3.81
C GLU A 352 -18.03 -27.24 3.79
N VAL A 353 -17.51 -27.55 4.98
CA VAL A 353 -16.33 -28.40 5.17
C VAL A 353 -16.77 -29.69 5.82
N TYR A 354 -16.40 -30.81 5.24
CA TYR A 354 -16.65 -32.14 5.79
C TYR A 354 -15.31 -32.81 6.12
N SER A 355 -15.14 -33.29 7.34
CA SER A 355 -13.92 -33.99 7.77
C SER A 355 -14.19 -35.00 8.89
N LYS A 356 -13.37 -36.05 8.91
CA LYS A 356 -13.28 -37.02 10.03
C LYS A 356 -12.24 -36.61 11.07
N ALA A 357 -11.28 -35.75 10.72
CA ALA A 357 -10.22 -35.29 11.61
C ALA A 357 -10.78 -34.53 12.82
N ASP A 358 -10.12 -34.61 13.95
CA ASP A 358 -10.51 -33.89 15.16
C ASP A 358 -9.74 -32.58 15.35
N LEU A 359 -8.57 -32.47 14.76
CA LEU A 359 -7.69 -31.33 14.91
C LEU A 359 -7.50 -30.62 13.56
N PHE A 360 -7.54 -29.28 13.59
CA PHE A 360 -7.46 -28.44 12.39
C PHE A 360 -6.39 -27.39 12.55
N LYS A 361 -5.73 -27.03 11.44
CA LYS A 361 -4.85 -25.87 11.35
C LYS A 361 -5.70 -24.61 11.17
N ILE A 362 -5.52 -23.65 12.06
CA ILE A 362 -6.23 -22.36 12.08
C ILE A 362 -5.20 -21.26 11.80
N ILE A 363 -5.51 -20.34 10.91
CA ILE A 363 -4.71 -19.12 10.72
C ILE A 363 -4.87 -18.27 11.99
N GLN A 364 -3.77 -17.95 12.67
CA GLN A 364 -3.77 -17.00 13.79
C GLN A 364 -3.34 -15.64 13.29
N ALA A 365 -4.29 -14.70 13.16
CA ALA A 365 -4.04 -13.31 12.82
C ALA A 365 -3.83 -12.45 14.08
N PHE A 366 -3.10 -11.34 13.94
CA PHE A 366 -2.80 -10.38 14.99
C PHE A 366 -3.11 -8.97 14.52
N ASP A 367 -3.59 -8.11 15.41
CA ASP A 367 -3.84 -6.71 15.09
C ASP A 367 -2.53 -5.97 14.84
N GLY A 368 -2.50 -5.12 13.80
CA GLY A 368 -1.32 -4.34 13.43
C GLY A 368 -0.14 -5.15 12.87
N SER A 369 -0.36 -6.42 12.48
CA SER A 369 0.69 -7.30 11.95
C SER A 369 0.27 -7.99 10.66
N LEU A 370 1.19 -8.05 9.70
CA LEU A 370 1.02 -8.85 8.48
C LEU A 370 1.40 -10.33 8.70
N PHE A 371 2.19 -10.61 9.74
CA PHE A 371 2.57 -11.96 10.13
C PHE A 371 1.39 -12.69 10.74
N THR A 372 1.33 -14.00 10.49
CA THR A 372 0.35 -14.91 11.08
C THR A 372 1.08 -16.04 11.80
N ASP A 373 0.34 -16.86 12.56
CA ASP A 373 0.85 -18.09 13.14
C ASP A 373 -0.07 -19.26 12.81
N ILE A 374 0.32 -20.46 13.19
CA ILE A 374 -0.47 -21.69 13.07
C ILE A 374 -1.00 -22.05 14.46
N LEU A 375 -2.32 -22.01 14.60
CA LEU A 375 -3.00 -22.54 15.79
C LEU A 375 -3.62 -23.89 15.44
N GLU A 376 -3.43 -24.89 16.28
CA GLU A 376 -4.11 -26.18 16.18
C GLU A 376 -5.31 -26.19 17.14
N HIS A 377 -6.51 -26.46 16.61
CA HIS A 377 -7.74 -26.42 17.42
C HIS A 377 -8.77 -27.46 16.98
N ARG A 378 -9.58 -27.92 17.95
CA ARG A 378 -10.74 -28.78 17.70
C ARG A 378 -11.94 -27.93 17.39
N LEU A 379 -12.59 -28.17 16.23
CA LEU A 379 -13.75 -27.41 15.82
C LEU A 379 -15.06 -28.18 16.08
N PRO A 380 -16.19 -27.47 16.30
CA PRO A 380 -17.52 -28.09 16.41
C PRO A 380 -17.85 -28.88 15.15
N LYS A 381 -18.38 -30.11 15.35
CA LYS A 381 -18.81 -31.00 14.25
C LYS A 381 -20.21 -31.53 14.46
N LYS A 382 -20.97 -31.67 13.37
CA LYS A 382 -22.26 -32.36 13.37
C LYS A 382 -22.41 -33.14 12.04
N ASN A 383 -22.60 -34.44 12.12
CA ASN A 383 -22.71 -35.32 10.94
C ASN A 383 -21.55 -35.19 9.95
N GLY A 384 -20.33 -35.04 10.46
CA GLY A 384 -19.11 -34.86 9.67
C GLY A 384 -18.90 -33.43 9.13
N LYS A 385 -19.89 -32.54 9.16
CA LYS A 385 -19.76 -31.13 8.83
C LYS A 385 -19.05 -30.39 9.97
N VAL A 386 -18.02 -29.63 9.63
CA VAL A 386 -17.21 -28.79 10.53
C VAL A 386 -17.73 -27.36 10.49
N PHE A 387 -17.88 -26.73 11.64
CA PHE A 387 -18.38 -25.37 11.78
C PHE A 387 -17.31 -24.42 12.30
N ALA A 388 -17.46 -23.14 12.03
CA ALA A 388 -16.79 -22.09 12.77
C ALA A 388 -17.13 -22.17 14.27
N ASP A 389 -16.28 -21.61 15.12
CA ASP A 389 -16.47 -21.53 16.57
C ASP A 389 -16.38 -20.06 17.04
N PRO A 390 -17.39 -19.23 16.73
CA PRO A 390 -17.37 -17.80 17.10
C PRO A 390 -17.33 -17.57 18.61
N ALA A 391 -17.76 -18.54 19.42
CA ALA A 391 -17.67 -18.47 20.88
C ALA A 391 -16.20 -18.44 21.35
N ASN A 392 -15.30 -19.18 20.68
CA ASN A 392 -13.87 -19.20 20.90
C ASN A 392 -13.08 -18.28 19.96
N GLY A 393 -13.75 -17.36 19.23
CA GLY A 393 -13.13 -16.40 18.33
C GLY A 393 -12.62 -17.00 17.02
N ILE A 394 -13.10 -18.19 16.62
CA ILE A 394 -12.68 -18.84 15.38
C ILE A 394 -13.76 -18.69 14.33
N ASN A 395 -13.44 -18.00 13.25
CA ASN A 395 -14.28 -17.74 12.10
C ASN A 395 -13.91 -18.65 10.93
N LYS A 396 -14.82 -18.82 9.98
CA LYS A 396 -14.50 -19.42 8.69
C LYS A 396 -13.95 -18.35 7.76
N ILE A 397 -12.89 -18.67 7.01
CA ILE A 397 -12.34 -17.85 5.94
C ILE A 397 -12.49 -18.58 4.61
N ALA A 398 -12.83 -17.84 3.55
CA ALA A 398 -12.98 -18.38 2.21
C ALA A 398 -12.31 -17.47 1.18
N VAL A 399 -11.64 -18.07 0.18
CA VAL A 399 -11.09 -17.37 -0.99
C VAL A 399 -11.73 -17.94 -2.26
N ILE A 400 -12.23 -17.05 -3.13
CA ILE A 400 -12.97 -17.44 -4.34
C ILE A 400 -12.31 -16.77 -5.56
N ASN A 401 -11.88 -17.56 -6.52
CA ASN A 401 -11.31 -17.06 -7.76
C ASN A 401 -12.33 -16.27 -8.58
N ARG A 402 -12.09 -14.98 -8.77
CA ARG A 402 -12.98 -14.10 -9.55
C ARG A 402 -12.67 -14.07 -11.04
N TYR A 403 -11.58 -14.71 -11.46
CA TYR A 403 -11.10 -14.73 -12.84
C TYR A 403 -11.62 -15.94 -13.65
N THR A 404 -12.46 -16.77 -13.05
CA THR A 404 -13.14 -17.90 -13.70
C THR A 404 -14.65 -17.83 -13.48
N GLU A 405 -15.42 -18.49 -14.35
CA GLU A 405 -16.89 -18.46 -14.29
C GLU A 405 -17.47 -19.38 -13.21
N ASP A 406 -16.80 -20.47 -12.87
CA ASP A 406 -17.27 -21.51 -11.93
C ASP A 406 -16.15 -21.93 -10.96
N PRO A 407 -15.75 -21.10 -10.01
CA PRO A 407 -14.70 -21.40 -9.05
C PRO A 407 -15.16 -22.41 -7.99
N VAL A 408 -14.23 -23.22 -7.51
CA VAL A 408 -14.38 -23.97 -6.27
C VAL A 408 -13.84 -23.08 -5.15
N PRO A 409 -14.63 -22.72 -4.11
CA PRO A 409 -14.13 -21.94 -2.98
C PRO A 409 -13.04 -22.69 -2.22
N SER A 410 -11.95 -22.01 -1.91
CA SER A 410 -10.93 -22.46 -0.96
C SER A 410 -11.36 -22.04 0.44
N ILE A 411 -11.36 -22.97 1.41
CA ILE A 411 -11.92 -22.74 2.73
C ILE A 411 -10.92 -23.10 3.81
N GLY A 412 -10.81 -22.22 4.82
CA GLY A 412 -10.02 -22.39 6.02
C GLY A 412 -10.75 -21.89 7.26
N PHE A 413 -10.02 -21.83 8.36
CA PHE A 413 -10.47 -21.22 9.61
C PHE A 413 -9.43 -20.23 10.12
N ILE A 414 -9.90 -19.17 10.78
CA ILE A 414 -9.06 -18.07 11.24
C ILE A 414 -9.49 -17.61 12.63
N LYS A 415 -8.52 -17.28 13.47
CA LYS A 415 -8.68 -16.63 14.76
C LYS A 415 -8.08 -15.23 14.74
N GLY A 416 -8.64 -14.31 15.54
CA GLY A 416 -8.18 -12.93 15.68
C GLY A 416 -9.16 -11.90 15.11
N PHE A 417 -10.17 -12.31 14.34
CA PHE A 417 -11.25 -11.43 13.88
C PHE A 417 -12.41 -11.32 14.86
N ASP A 418 -12.65 -12.35 15.64
CA ASP A 418 -13.66 -12.43 16.70
C ASP A 418 -15.10 -12.09 16.28
N ILE A 419 -15.43 -12.26 14.99
CA ILE A 419 -16.77 -12.02 14.45
C ILE A 419 -17.75 -12.98 15.14
N LYS A 420 -18.73 -12.42 15.88
CA LYS A 420 -19.73 -13.21 16.63
C LYS A 420 -20.93 -13.57 15.79
N LYS A 421 -21.28 -12.77 14.79
CA LYS A 421 -22.42 -12.94 13.85
C LYS A 421 -22.11 -12.21 12.55
N GLY A 422 -22.67 -12.67 11.44
CA GLY A 422 -22.46 -12.03 10.14
C GLY A 422 -21.14 -12.39 9.49
N ALA A 423 -20.78 -11.65 8.45
CA ALA A 423 -19.57 -11.85 7.66
C ALA A 423 -19.09 -10.54 7.00
N ILE A 424 -17.79 -10.46 6.71
CA ILE A 424 -17.17 -9.43 5.89
C ILE A 424 -16.54 -10.05 4.65
N ALA A 425 -16.45 -9.29 3.55
CA ALA A 425 -15.74 -9.72 2.34
C ALA A 425 -15.12 -8.53 1.61
N SER A 426 -14.08 -8.83 0.83
CA SER A 426 -13.35 -7.87 0.01
C SER A 426 -12.92 -8.49 -1.31
N THR A 427 -12.82 -7.66 -2.34
CA THR A 427 -12.05 -7.96 -3.56
C THR A 427 -10.64 -7.38 -3.52
N VAL A 428 -10.29 -6.67 -2.44
CA VAL A 428 -8.91 -6.33 -2.11
C VAL A 428 -8.36 -7.49 -1.27
N ALA A 429 -7.46 -8.28 -1.86
CA ALA A 429 -6.86 -9.47 -1.26
C ALA A 429 -5.47 -9.66 -1.86
N HIS A 430 -4.46 -9.17 -1.17
CA HIS A 430 -3.08 -9.09 -1.66
C HIS A 430 -2.49 -10.45 -2.02
N ASP A 431 -1.84 -10.56 -3.19
CA ASP A 431 -1.81 -9.58 -4.28
C ASP A 431 -2.70 -10.01 -5.44
N SER A 432 -3.24 -11.25 -5.38
CA SER A 432 -4.06 -11.85 -6.45
C SER A 432 -5.42 -11.19 -6.61
N HIS A 433 -5.91 -10.52 -5.57
CA HIS A 433 -7.21 -9.85 -5.52
C HIS A 433 -8.40 -10.73 -5.88
N ASN A 434 -8.35 -11.99 -5.48
CA ASN A 434 -9.51 -12.86 -5.44
C ASN A 434 -10.51 -12.37 -4.37
N ILE A 435 -11.74 -12.86 -4.38
CA ILE A 435 -12.68 -12.52 -3.31
C ILE A 435 -12.24 -13.24 -2.05
N ILE A 436 -11.99 -12.50 -0.97
CA ILE A 436 -11.75 -13.05 0.37
C ILE A 436 -12.90 -12.70 1.28
N ALA A 437 -13.32 -13.64 2.14
CA ALA A 437 -14.42 -13.45 3.08
C ALA A 437 -14.17 -14.16 4.41
N ILE A 438 -14.57 -13.52 5.52
CA ILE A 438 -14.49 -14.08 6.87
C ILE A 438 -15.85 -13.93 7.55
N GLY A 439 -16.35 -14.99 8.20
CA GLY A 439 -17.65 -14.94 8.86
C GLY A 439 -17.91 -16.02 9.89
N ALA A 440 -19.01 -15.82 10.62
CA ALA A 440 -19.47 -16.72 11.67
C ALA A 440 -20.24 -17.93 11.14
N ASP A 441 -20.86 -17.82 9.94
CA ASP A 441 -21.65 -18.89 9.34
C ASP A 441 -21.65 -18.84 7.80
N ASP A 442 -22.04 -19.97 7.18
CA ASP A 442 -22.00 -20.16 5.72
C ASP A 442 -23.05 -19.29 4.97
N VAL A 443 -24.15 -18.92 5.63
CA VAL A 443 -25.26 -18.16 5.01
C VAL A 443 -24.84 -16.69 4.83
N ASP A 444 -24.29 -16.07 5.88
CA ASP A 444 -23.81 -14.70 5.81
C ASP A 444 -22.55 -14.59 4.93
N LEU A 445 -21.66 -15.60 4.96
CA LEU A 445 -20.52 -15.69 4.02
C LEU A 445 -21.00 -15.70 2.57
N ALA A 446 -21.93 -16.59 2.21
CA ALA A 446 -22.47 -16.66 0.84
C ALA A 446 -23.13 -15.34 0.43
N ARG A 447 -23.86 -14.68 1.35
CA ARG A 447 -24.55 -13.42 1.09
C ARG A 447 -23.57 -12.29 0.79
N VAL A 448 -22.54 -12.13 1.61
CA VAL A 448 -21.54 -11.05 1.43
C VAL A 448 -20.70 -11.28 0.17
N ILE A 449 -20.31 -12.52 -0.14
CA ILE A 449 -19.61 -12.89 -1.38
C ILE A 449 -20.49 -12.55 -2.60
N ASN A 450 -21.77 -12.92 -2.57
CA ASN A 450 -22.71 -12.65 -3.66
C ASN A 450 -22.98 -11.15 -3.86
N ARG A 451 -22.83 -10.34 -2.81
CA ARG A 451 -22.88 -8.87 -2.95
C ARG A 451 -21.73 -8.37 -3.81
N LEU A 452 -20.51 -8.87 -3.59
CA LEU A 452 -19.33 -8.50 -4.37
C LEU A 452 -19.37 -9.04 -5.81
N ILE A 453 -19.91 -10.22 -6.02
CA ILE A 453 -20.15 -10.76 -7.37
C ILE A 453 -21.10 -9.83 -8.14
N GLY A 454 -22.17 -9.36 -7.50
CA GLY A 454 -23.17 -8.48 -8.12
C GLY A 454 -22.63 -7.10 -8.48
N SER A 455 -21.72 -6.53 -7.68
CA SER A 455 -21.08 -5.25 -7.93
C SER A 455 -19.78 -5.36 -8.75
N ARG A 456 -19.29 -6.58 -8.97
CA ARG A 456 -17.99 -6.86 -9.60
C ARG A 456 -16.80 -6.25 -8.85
N GLY A 457 -16.90 -6.16 -7.53
CA GLY A 457 -15.87 -5.66 -6.65
C GLY A 457 -16.38 -4.77 -5.52
N GLY A 458 -15.59 -4.65 -4.46
CA GLY A 458 -15.89 -3.80 -3.32
C GLY A 458 -15.48 -4.39 -1.98
N LEU A 459 -15.87 -3.67 -0.92
CA LEU A 459 -15.89 -4.15 0.45
C LEU A 459 -17.37 -4.35 0.86
N ALA A 460 -17.68 -5.40 1.58
CA ALA A 460 -19.03 -5.64 2.04
C ALA A 460 -19.09 -6.29 3.42
N LEU A 461 -20.21 -6.04 4.12
CA LEU A 461 -20.56 -6.67 5.38
C LEU A 461 -22.00 -7.17 5.31
N SER A 462 -22.26 -8.36 5.83
CA SER A 462 -23.60 -8.95 6.00
C SER A 462 -23.85 -9.26 7.46
N GLU A 463 -25.03 -8.87 7.94
CA GLU A 463 -25.55 -9.24 9.25
C GLU A 463 -27.03 -9.65 9.09
N GLY A 464 -27.28 -10.94 9.01
CA GLY A 464 -28.61 -11.46 8.69
C GLY A 464 -29.08 -10.94 7.33
N VAL A 465 -30.24 -10.26 7.28
CA VAL A 465 -30.81 -9.72 6.03
C VAL A 465 -30.17 -8.41 5.58
N ASN A 466 -29.44 -7.73 6.45
CA ASN A 466 -28.82 -6.45 6.16
C ASN A 466 -27.47 -6.65 5.47
N THR A 467 -27.19 -5.84 4.47
CA THR A 467 -25.90 -5.83 3.76
C THR A 467 -25.45 -4.39 3.54
N TYR A 468 -24.22 -4.10 3.93
CA TYR A 468 -23.54 -2.82 3.74
C TYR A 468 -22.43 -3.01 2.70
N HIS A 469 -22.13 -1.99 1.90
CA HIS A 469 -21.26 -2.17 0.75
C HIS A 469 -20.59 -0.85 0.33
N LEU A 470 -19.30 -0.90 0.06
CA LEU A 470 -18.52 0.10 -0.66
C LEU A 470 -18.15 -0.49 -2.03
N PRO A 471 -18.73 0.00 -3.15
CA PRO A 471 -18.39 -0.49 -4.47
C PRO A 471 -17.00 -0.02 -4.89
N LEU A 472 -16.22 -0.92 -5.49
CA LEU A 472 -14.91 -0.65 -6.10
C LEU A 472 -14.99 -1.05 -7.58
N SER A 473 -15.47 -0.13 -8.40
CA SER A 473 -15.82 -0.40 -9.82
C SER A 473 -14.59 -0.58 -10.70
N ILE A 474 -13.47 0.06 -10.34
CA ILE A 474 -12.21 0.01 -11.10
C ILE A 474 -11.39 -1.16 -10.58
N ALA A 475 -11.21 -2.17 -11.41
CA ALA A 475 -10.49 -3.41 -11.14
C ALA A 475 -10.99 -4.18 -9.89
N GLY A 476 -12.10 -3.76 -9.26
CA GLY A 476 -12.52 -4.27 -7.94
C GLY A 476 -11.63 -3.79 -6.80
N LEU A 477 -10.83 -2.76 -6.99
CA LEU A 477 -9.84 -2.22 -6.05
C LEU A 477 -10.11 -0.76 -5.71
N ILE A 478 -10.55 0.03 -6.68
CA ILE A 478 -10.66 1.47 -6.62
C ILE A 478 -12.11 1.89 -6.88
N SER A 479 -12.60 2.85 -6.13
CA SER A 479 -13.90 3.49 -6.33
C SER A 479 -13.82 4.57 -7.42
N ASP A 480 -14.89 4.74 -8.19
CA ASP A 480 -15.07 5.88 -9.11
C ASP A 480 -15.75 7.08 -8.44
N GLU A 481 -16.13 6.96 -7.18
CA GLU A 481 -16.70 8.03 -6.37
C GLU A 481 -15.65 9.05 -5.90
N GLN A 482 -16.13 10.17 -5.34
CA GLN A 482 -15.29 11.18 -4.69
C GLN A 482 -14.72 10.66 -3.36
N ALA A 483 -13.52 11.13 -2.99
CA ALA A 483 -12.82 10.68 -1.79
C ALA A 483 -13.68 10.79 -0.51
N GLY A 484 -14.40 11.89 -0.30
CA GLY A 484 -15.26 12.06 0.88
C GLY A 484 -16.36 11.01 1.00
N ILE A 485 -16.96 10.56 -0.13
CA ILE A 485 -17.97 9.49 -0.15
C ILE A 485 -17.35 8.14 0.20
N VAL A 486 -16.16 7.87 -0.35
CA VAL A 486 -15.40 6.64 -0.08
C VAL A 486 -15.03 6.55 1.39
N ILE A 487 -14.47 7.63 1.96
CA ILE A 487 -14.06 7.72 3.37
C ILE A 487 -15.27 7.50 4.29
N GLU A 488 -16.36 8.28 4.11
CA GLU A 488 -17.56 8.16 4.93
C GLU A 488 -18.16 6.75 4.87
N THR A 489 -18.17 6.13 3.68
CA THR A 489 -18.71 4.77 3.51
C THR A 489 -17.82 3.73 4.16
N TYR A 490 -16.49 3.89 4.04
CA TYR A 490 -15.50 3.02 4.68
C TYR A 490 -15.57 3.10 6.21
N GLU A 491 -15.65 4.29 6.78
CA GLU A 491 -15.81 4.50 8.23
C GLU A 491 -17.09 3.84 8.75
N LYS A 492 -18.22 3.99 8.04
CA LYS A 492 -19.49 3.32 8.38
C LYS A 492 -19.37 1.79 8.34
N LEU A 493 -18.63 1.24 7.35
CA LEU A 493 -18.35 -0.20 7.31
C LEU A 493 -17.50 -0.63 8.52
N ASN A 494 -16.46 0.10 8.88
CA ASN A 494 -15.63 -0.19 10.05
C ASN A 494 -16.42 -0.14 11.36
N GLU A 495 -17.36 0.80 11.51
CA GLU A 495 -18.27 0.83 12.65
C GLU A 495 -19.15 -0.44 12.71
N LYS A 496 -19.67 -0.89 11.57
CA LYS A 496 -20.47 -2.13 11.49
C LYS A 496 -19.64 -3.38 11.78
N VAL A 497 -18.39 -3.41 11.34
CA VAL A 497 -17.45 -4.49 11.65
C VAL A 497 -17.23 -4.61 13.17
N ARG A 498 -17.07 -3.49 13.87
CA ARG A 498 -17.02 -3.50 15.35
C ARG A 498 -18.32 -4.00 15.99
N GLN A 499 -19.49 -3.64 15.44
CA GLN A 499 -20.80 -4.08 15.95
C GLN A 499 -21.06 -5.59 15.81
N ILE A 500 -20.42 -6.25 14.85
CA ILE A 500 -20.49 -7.72 14.71
C ILE A 500 -19.44 -8.47 15.52
N GLY A 501 -18.57 -7.75 16.26
CA GLY A 501 -17.63 -8.29 17.24
C GLY A 501 -16.14 -8.15 16.90
N CYS A 502 -15.77 -7.71 15.70
CA CYS A 502 -14.39 -7.54 15.30
C CYS A 502 -13.84 -6.20 15.77
N ASN A 503 -12.78 -6.23 16.58
CA ASN A 503 -12.14 -5.04 17.16
C ASN A 503 -10.73 -4.76 16.58
N LEU A 504 -10.37 -5.39 15.48
CA LEU A 504 -9.12 -5.08 14.77
C LEU A 504 -9.11 -3.61 14.33
N SER A 505 -7.95 -2.98 14.44
CA SER A 505 -7.75 -1.57 14.05
C SER A 505 -8.08 -1.32 12.59
N SER A 506 -7.73 -2.27 11.70
CA SER A 506 -7.94 -2.23 10.25
C SER A 506 -8.40 -3.61 9.74
N ALA A 507 -9.64 -4.00 10.07
CA ALA A 507 -10.14 -5.36 9.81
C ALA A 507 -10.10 -5.77 8.32
N PHE A 508 -10.49 -4.88 7.39
CA PHE A 508 -10.45 -5.17 5.95
C PHE A 508 -9.01 -5.29 5.44
N MET A 509 -8.09 -4.44 5.89
CA MET A 509 -6.68 -4.54 5.55
C MET A 509 -6.07 -5.83 6.11
N THR A 510 -6.27 -6.14 7.38
CA THR A 510 -5.81 -7.40 7.97
C THR A 510 -6.36 -8.61 7.20
N MET A 511 -7.66 -8.58 6.81
CA MET A 511 -8.26 -9.66 6.02
C MET A 511 -7.59 -9.81 4.65
N SER A 512 -7.27 -8.72 3.96
CA SER A 512 -6.66 -8.75 2.63
C SER A 512 -5.29 -9.43 2.63
N PHE A 513 -4.49 -9.22 3.68
CA PHE A 513 -3.18 -9.85 3.85
C PHE A 513 -3.22 -11.33 4.25
N MET A 514 -4.39 -11.87 4.58
CA MET A 514 -4.52 -13.33 4.78
C MET A 514 -4.30 -14.12 3.49
N ALA A 515 -4.42 -13.45 2.34
CA ALA A 515 -4.17 -14.04 1.02
C ALA A 515 -2.72 -13.87 0.53
N LEU A 516 -1.89 -13.05 1.17
CA LEU A 516 -0.52 -12.78 0.72
C LEU A 516 0.44 -13.91 1.13
N LEU A 517 0.86 -14.70 0.13
CA LEU A 517 1.60 -15.96 0.33
C LEU A 517 3.11 -15.78 0.55
N VAL A 518 3.62 -14.55 0.59
CA VAL A 518 5.05 -14.26 0.77
C VAL A 518 5.38 -13.80 2.20
N ILE A 519 4.38 -13.59 3.06
CA ILE A 519 4.58 -13.23 4.46
C ILE A 519 4.19 -14.39 5.40
N PRO A 520 5.08 -14.86 6.29
CA PRO A 520 4.83 -15.99 7.20
C PRO A 520 3.63 -15.80 8.15
N LYS A 521 3.02 -16.91 8.68
CA LYS A 521 3.36 -18.32 8.40
C LYS A 521 2.29 -19.03 7.59
N LEU A 522 1.01 -19.04 8.05
CA LEU A 522 -0.11 -19.74 7.39
C LEU A 522 -1.02 -18.74 6.70
N LYS A 523 -1.23 -18.93 5.43
CA LYS A 523 -2.06 -18.08 4.55
C LYS A 523 -3.05 -18.93 3.77
N ILE A 524 -3.90 -18.27 2.95
CA ILE A 524 -4.87 -18.96 2.12
C ILE A 524 -5.01 -18.27 0.76
N SER A 525 -4.88 -19.04 -0.32
CA SER A 525 -5.18 -18.58 -1.69
C SER A 525 -6.45 -19.24 -2.23
N ASP A 526 -6.80 -18.94 -3.46
CA ASP A 526 -7.85 -19.64 -4.20
C ASP A 526 -7.53 -21.11 -4.51
N LYS A 527 -6.27 -21.54 -4.28
CA LYS A 527 -5.80 -22.93 -4.45
C LYS A 527 -5.77 -23.71 -3.13
N GLY A 528 -5.89 -23.07 -1.96
CA GLY A 528 -5.90 -23.74 -0.67
C GLY A 528 -5.10 -23.00 0.40
N LEU A 529 -5.02 -23.63 1.57
CA LEU A 529 -4.12 -23.19 2.64
C LEU A 529 -2.67 -23.32 2.19
N PHE A 530 -1.84 -22.37 2.58
CA PHE A 530 -0.44 -22.29 2.20
C PHE A 530 0.46 -22.09 3.43
N ASP A 531 1.39 -23.00 3.61
CA ASP A 531 2.45 -22.87 4.61
C ASP A 531 3.62 -22.12 3.99
N VAL A 532 3.76 -20.84 4.38
CA VAL A 532 4.80 -19.95 3.83
C VAL A 532 6.20 -20.42 4.25
N SER A 533 6.34 -20.97 5.45
CA SER A 533 7.65 -21.43 5.96
C SER A 533 8.18 -22.63 5.17
N GLU A 534 7.28 -23.52 4.72
CA GLU A 534 7.61 -24.67 3.86
C GLU A 534 7.44 -24.37 2.35
N PHE A 535 6.92 -23.17 2.03
CA PHE A 535 6.63 -22.68 0.68
C PHE A 535 5.81 -23.67 -0.17
N LYS A 536 4.72 -24.19 0.40
CA LYS A 536 3.85 -25.19 -0.25
C LYS A 536 2.39 -25.12 0.22
N LEU A 537 1.49 -25.61 -0.62
CA LEU A 537 0.11 -25.87 -0.22
C LEU A 537 0.07 -26.90 0.91
N THR A 538 -0.81 -26.71 1.87
CA THR A 538 -1.01 -27.62 3.01
C THR A 538 -2.47 -27.97 3.19
N VAL A 539 -2.74 -29.05 3.92
CA VAL A 539 -4.11 -29.49 4.22
C VAL A 539 -4.64 -28.82 5.48
N LEU A 540 -5.96 -28.68 5.55
CA LEU A 540 -6.65 -28.11 6.69
C LEU A 540 -6.55 -29.00 7.93
N GLU A 541 -6.60 -30.32 7.71
CA GLU A 541 -6.55 -31.31 8.78
C GLU A 541 -5.12 -31.48 9.31
N LYS A 542 -5.03 -31.77 10.59
CA LYS A 542 -3.78 -32.21 11.23
C LYS A 542 -3.88 -33.70 11.50
N ASP A 543 -2.91 -34.47 10.99
CA ASP A 543 -2.77 -35.88 11.34
C ASP A 543 -2.52 -36.01 12.84
N THR A 544 -3.26 -36.92 13.51
CA THR A 544 -3.15 -37.20 14.94
C THR A 544 -1.97 -38.10 15.25
#